data_939f8c2107aab1f040face85bc98599b
#
_entry.id   939f8c2107aab1f040face85bc98599b
#
_cell.length_a   1.000
_cell.length_b   1.000
_cell.length_c   1.000
_cell.angle_alpha   90.00
_cell.angle_beta   90.00
_cell.angle_gamma   90.00
#
_symmetry.space_group_name_H-M   'P 1'
#
loop_
_entity.id
_entity.type
_entity.pdbx_description
1 polymer ?
#
loop_
_entity_poly.entity_id
_entity_poly.type
_entity_poly.pdbx_seq_one_letter_code
_entity_poly.pdbx_strand_id
1 'polypeptide(L)'
;MSNGAIAQLVARGKQDEHITGTPQITFFNANYKRYTNYSMFRQQQTIQGIPSAGNTSTIRFKRSGDLLGYVDLSLMSSNKAVLVSDWRDIIEYAEIYIGGQLVDHQDSEFSESIAIDLLASTYAKSYPASLHGGLGSSSFFYPFRFFFCETWQSSLPIVALQYHDVELKIKWAANFNSNYQCQVNASYVCLDEHERDRVSLSEHKMLIYQVQKNEPLKQTVQELVFNHPVKFIASSNTVGTNNLVSRTNKVKLQVNGVDIDEFKLSVPNYTAIPSYHHTEFSSGNSENIFIYPFCLSTNKYQPTGTLNFSRVDSCTIHCSENIDKPVYAVNYNILKIKDGMGGVLYSD
;
A
#
# COMPACT_ATOMS: atom_id res chain seq x y z
N MET A 1 -47.75 -9.83 -27.10
CA MET A 1 -47.05 -9.35 -25.90
C MET A 1 -47.78 -9.87 -24.68
N SER A 2 -47.08 -10.36 -23.69
CA SER A 2 -47.70 -10.85 -22.46
C SER A 2 -48.35 -9.68 -21.70
N ASN A 3 -49.66 -9.77 -21.40
CA ASN A 3 -50.37 -8.72 -20.68
C ASN A 3 -49.73 -8.42 -19.29
N GLY A 4 -49.08 -9.40 -18.68
CA GLY A 4 -48.37 -9.24 -17.42
C GLY A 4 -47.12 -8.33 -17.53
N ALA A 5 -46.40 -8.36 -18.62
CA ALA A 5 -45.25 -7.48 -18.84
C ALA A 5 -45.66 -6.01 -18.97
N ILE A 6 -46.79 -5.74 -19.63
CA ILE A 6 -47.34 -4.39 -19.73
C ILE A 6 -47.85 -3.91 -18.36
N ALA A 7 -48.51 -4.78 -17.60
CA ALA A 7 -48.95 -4.44 -16.25
C ALA A 7 -47.78 -4.07 -15.33
N GLN A 8 -46.64 -4.75 -15.44
CA GLN A 8 -45.42 -4.42 -14.70
C GLN A 8 -44.85 -3.05 -15.09
N LEU A 9 -44.89 -2.67 -16.36
CA LEU A 9 -44.41 -1.35 -16.82
C LEU A 9 -45.35 -0.21 -16.33
N VAL A 10 -46.63 -0.45 -16.20
CA VAL A 10 -47.62 0.55 -15.81
C VAL A 10 -47.74 0.67 -14.29
N ALA A 11 -47.44 -0.39 -13.54
CA ALA A 11 -47.53 -0.44 -12.08
C ALA A 11 -46.44 0.43 -11.42
N ARG A 12 -46.55 1.74 -11.55
CA ARG A 12 -45.63 2.75 -10.95
C ARG A 12 -46.43 3.63 -9.99
N GLY A 13 -45.88 3.81 -8.79
CA GLY A 13 -46.41 4.70 -7.77
C GLY A 13 -45.43 5.80 -7.39
N LYS A 14 -45.82 6.66 -6.45
CA LYS A 14 -44.94 7.78 -5.97
C LYS A 14 -43.60 7.31 -5.37
N GLN A 15 -43.55 6.10 -4.84
CA GLN A 15 -42.32 5.52 -4.29
C GLN A 15 -41.31 5.17 -5.39
N ASP A 16 -41.81 4.71 -6.54
CA ASP A 16 -40.93 4.34 -7.69
C ASP A 16 -40.30 5.55 -8.36
N GLU A 17 -40.86 6.74 -8.15
CA GLU A 17 -40.30 7.99 -8.68
C GLU A 17 -38.88 8.28 -8.12
N HIS A 18 -38.59 7.88 -6.89
CA HIS A 18 -37.25 7.99 -6.30
C HIS A 18 -36.22 7.10 -6.98
N ILE A 19 -36.63 6.03 -7.65
CA ILE A 19 -35.74 5.06 -8.29
C ILE A 19 -35.74 5.22 -9.80
N THR A 20 -36.89 5.48 -10.40
CA THR A 20 -37.10 5.49 -11.87
C THR A 20 -37.43 6.85 -12.43
N GLY A 21 -37.58 7.90 -11.60
CA GLY A 21 -37.76 9.28 -12.03
C GLY A 21 -36.46 9.86 -12.59
N THR A 22 -36.55 10.62 -13.70
CA THR A 22 -35.39 11.21 -14.41
C THR A 22 -34.22 10.24 -14.57
N PRO A 23 -34.39 9.14 -15.34
CA PRO A 23 -33.40 8.08 -15.44
C PRO A 23 -32.11 8.60 -16.10
N GLN A 24 -30.98 8.21 -15.55
CA GLN A 24 -29.63 8.57 -16.06
C GLN A 24 -29.02 7.46 -16.93
N ILE A 25 -29.44 6.21 -16.72
CA ILE A 25 -28.92 5.03 -17.41
C ILE A 25 -30.05 4.14 -17.88
N THR A 26 -29.78 3.31 -18.89
CA THR A 26 -30.55 2.14 -19.28
C THR A 26 -29.69 0.90 -19.15
N PHE A 27 -30.26 -0.22 -18.72
CA PHE A 27 -29.56 -1.49 -18.67
C PHE A 27 -29.53 -2.25 -20.00
N PHE A 28 -30.22 -1.74 -21.03
CA PHE A 28 -30.38 -2.38 -22.34
C PHE A 28 -29.51 -1.75 -23.42
N ASN A 29 -28.60 -0.87 -23.03
CA ASN A 29 -27.60 -0.29 -23.92
C ASN A 29 -26.24 -0.24 -23.21
N ALA A 30 -25.19 -0.76 -23.87
CA ALA A 30 -23.84 -0.70 -23.37
C ALA A 30 -23.24 0.68 -23.63
N ASN A 31 -23.00 1.43 -22.56
CA ASN A 31 -22.28 2.71 -22.64
C ASN A 31 -20.81 2.49 -22.32
N TYR A 32 -19.92 2.97 -23.19
CA TYR A 32 -18.48 2.97 -22.97
C TYR A 32 -17.90 4.36 -23.14
N LYS A 33 -16.81 4.64 -22.43
CA LYS A 33 -16.02 5.86 -22.58
C LYS A 33 -14.80 5.58 -23.46
N ARG A 34 -14.49 6.49 -24.37
CA ARG A 34 -13.25 6.45 -25.16
C ARG A 34 -12.07 6.75 -24.24
N TYR A 35 -10.94 6.08 -24.47
CA TYR A 35 -9.71 6.25 -23.71
C TYR A 35 -8.56 6.63 -24.65
N THR A 36 -7.49 7.21 -24.09
CA THR A 36 -6.24 7.51 -24.81
C THR A 36 -5.48 6.22 -25.09
N ASN A 37 -4.85 6.13 -26.26
CA ASN A 37 -4.07 4.97 -26.63
C ASN A 37 -2.78 4.90 -25.80
N TYR A 38 -2.36 3.71 -25.45
CA TYR A 38 -1.13 3.48 -24.70
C TYR A 38 -0.57 2.08 -24.99
N SER A 39 0.71 1.87 -24.64
CA SER A 39 1.32 0.56 -24.63
C SER A 39 2.04 0.32 -23.30
N MET A 40 2.15 -0.95 -22.93
CA MET A 40 2.85 -1.35 -21.72
C MET A 40 3.91 -2.40 -22.03
N PHE A 41 5.03 -2.33 -21.33
CA PHE A 41 6.06 -3.35 -21.38
C PHE A 41 6.74 -3.48 -20.02
N ARG A 42 7.39 -4.62 -19.83
CA ARG A 42 8.14 -4.93 -18.61
C ARG A 42 9.62 -5.04 -18.95
N GLN A 43 10.47 -4.42 -18.15
CA GLN A 43 11.90 -4.40 -18.39
C GLN A 43 12.68 -4.73 -17.12
N GLN A 44 13.68 -5.59 -17.27
CA GLN A 44 14.63 -5.89 -16.20
C GLN A 44 15.54 -4.68 -15.96
N GLN A 45 15.72 -4.33 -14.70
CA GLN A 45 16.58 -3.25 -14.25
C GLN A 45 17.95 -3.77 -13.82
N THR A 46 18.97 -2.91 -13.93
CA THR A 46 20.32 -3.26 -13.52
C THR A 46 20.48 -2.99 -12.02
N ILE A 47 20.88 -4.00 -11.28
CA ILE A 47 21.21 -3.88 -9.85
C ILE A 47 22.65 -3.41 -9.74
N GLN A 48 22.88 -2.28 -9.07
CA GLN A 48 24.19 -1.76 -8.72
C GLN A 48 24.56 -2.21 -7.30
N GLY A 49 25.73 -2.77 -7.14
CA GLY A 49 26.14 -3.46 -5.92
C GLY A 49 25.79 -4.96 -5.97
N ILE A 50 26.59 -5.75 -5.29
CA ILE A 50 26.42 -7.23 -5.26
C ILE A 50 25.38 -7.57 -4.19
N PRO A 51 24.26 -8.22 -4.54
CA PRO A 51 23.32 -8.74 -3.57
C PRO A 51 24.03 -9.75 -2.64
N SER A 52 24.15 -9.41 -1.38
CA SER A 52 24.74 -10.28 -0.35
C SER A 52 24.21 -9.91 1.03
N ALA A 53 24.30 -10.84 1.96
CA ALA A 53 23.78 -10.70 3.32
C ALA A 53 24.25 -9.37 3.97
N GLY A 54 23.29 -8.61 4.47
CA GLY A 54 23.53 -7.34 5.16
C GLY A 54 24.01 -6.16 4.29
N ASN A 55 24.18 -6.34 2.97
CA ASN A 55 24.57 -5.26 2.07
C ASN A 55 23.35 -4.53 1.50
N THR A 56 23.60 -3.35 0.90
CA THR A 56 22.60 -2.56 0.20
C THR A 56 22.92 -2.54 -1.28
N SER A 57 21.92 -2.78 -2.12
CA SER A 57 22.01 -2.62 -3.57
C SER A 57 21.12 -1.48 -4.04
N THR A 58 21.56 -0.75 -5.06
CA THR A 58 20.80 0.36 -5.64
C THR A 58 20.36 0.03 -7.06
N ILE A 59 19.13 0.33 -7.38
CA ILE A 59 18.56 0.19 -8.72
C ILE A 59 18.11 1.57 -9.18
N ARG A 60 18.77 2.10 -10.21
CA ARG A 60 18.36 3.32 -10.88
C ARG A 60 17.45 2.95 -12.03
N PHE A 61 16.19 3.41 -11.99
CA PHE A 61 15.22 3.12 -13.04
C PHE A 61 15.59 3.81 -14.35
N LYS A 62 15.64 3.02 -15.43
CA LYS A 62 15.85 3.55 -16.77
C LYS A 62 14.63 4.32 -17.24
N ARG A 63 14.84 5.39 -17.98
CA ARG A 63 13.77 6.18 -18.61
C ARG A 63 13.33 5.55 -19.93
N SER A 64 12.86 4.31 -19.87
CA SER A 64 12.49 3.51 -21.05
C SER A 64 11.06 3.74 -21.51
N GLY A 65 10.20 4.29 -20.63
CA GLY A 65 8.81 4.65 -20.90
C GLY A 65 8.48 6.03 -20.33
N ASP A 66 7.23 6.43 -20.42
CA ASP A 66 6.75 7.72 -19.93
C ASP A 66 6.31 7.66 -18.47
N LEU A 67 5.68 6.54 -18.08
CA LEU A 67 5.26 6.29 -16.69
C LEU A 67 5.94 5.03 -16.16
N LEU A 68 6.30 5.06 -14.86
CA LEU A 68 6.78 3.91 -14.10
C LEU A 68 5.63 3.38 -13.24
N GLY A 69 5.29 2.12 -13.39
CA GLY A 69 4.26 1.42 -12.63
C GLY A 69 4.84 0.37 -11.69
N TYR A 70 4.31 -0.85 -11.75
CA TYR A 70 4.67 -1.93 -10.84
C TYR A 70 6.15 -2.33 -10.92
N VAL A 71 6.73 -2.58 -9.75
CA VAL A 71 8.10 -3.08 -9.59
C VAL A 71 8.05 -4.35 -8.76
N ASP A 72 8.78 -5.36 -9.18
CA ASP A 72 8.89 -6.63 -8.48
C ASP A 72 10.31 -7.17 -8.49
N LEU A 73 10.62 -7.96 -7.48
CA LEU A 73 11.86 -8.73 -7.34
C LEU A 73 11.55 -10.21 -7.49
N SER A 74 12.31 -10.92 -8.30
CA SER A 74 12.30 -12.38 -8.41
C SER A 74 13.69 -12.94 -8.20
N LEU A 75 13.75 -14.17 -7.70
CA LEU A 75 15.01 -14.88 -7.47
C LEU A 75 15.13 -16.09 -8.39
N MET A 76 16.34 -16.30 -8.86
CA MET A 76 16.70 -17.48 -9.66
C MET A 76 17.87 -18.22 -9.02
N SER A 77 17.86 -19.55 -9.12
CA SER A 77 18.98 -20.41 -8.76
C SER A 77 19.14 -21.47 -9.83
N SER A 78 20.35 -21.62 -10.36
CA SER A 78 20.64 -22.60 -11.44
C SER A 78 19.66 -22.52 -12.61
N ASN A 79 19.32 -21.31 -13.07
CA ASN A 79 18.37 -21.01 -14.15
C ASN A 79 16.91 -21.46 -13.87
N LYS A 80 16.55 -21.64 -12.61
CA LYS A 80 15.17 -21.93 -12.18
C LYS A 80 14.67 -20.84 -11.25
N ALA A 81 13.39 -20.50 -11.36
CA ALA A 81 12.74 -19.60 -10.42
C ALA A 81 12.72 -20.22 -9.01
N VAL A 82 13.02 -19.44 -8.01
CA VAL A 82 13.03 -19.85 -6.60
C VAL A 82 11.68 -19.50 -5.97
N LEU A 83 11.07 -20.50 -5.35
CA LEU A 83 9.90 -20.27 -4.49
C LEU A 83 10.41 -19.86 -3.10
N VAL A 84 10.14 -18.64 -2.71
CA VAL A 84 10.55 -18.10 -1.41
C VAL A 84 9.41 -18.29 -0.41
N SER A 85 9.73 -18.89 0.73
CA SER A 85 8.76 -19.14 1.80
C SER A 85 8.49 -17.90 2.65
N ASP A 86 9.49 -17.05 2.84
CA ASP A 86 9.42 -15.82 3.62
C ASP A 86 10.38 -14.77 3.03
N TRP A 87 9.84 -13.66 2.55
CA TRP A 87 10.64 -12.59 1.97
C TRP A 87 11.39 -11.75 3.01
N ARG A 88 11.04 -11.86 4.28
CA ARG A 88 11.79 -11.24 5.39
C ARG A 88 13.19 -11.82 5.57
N ASP A 89 13.42 -13.08 5.13
CA ASP A 89 14.75 -13.70 5.07
C ASP A 89 15.60 -13.19 3.89
N ILE A 90 14.97 -12.49 2.93
CA ILE A 90 15.63 -11.99 1.71
C ILE A 90 15.85 -10.50 1.78
N ILE A 91 14.81 -9.72 2.14
CA ILE A 91 14.80 -8.26 2.18
C ILE A 91 14.61 -7.83 3.63
N GLU A 92 15.46 -6.94 4.12
CA GLU A 92 15.28 -6.28 5.40
C GLU A 92 14.34 -5.08 5.23
N TYR A 93 14.67 -4.18 4.31
CA TYR A 93 13.83 -3.04 3.92
C TYR A 93 14.13 -2.58 2.49
N ALA A 94 13.22 -1.79 1.96
CA ALA A 94 13.35 -1.13 0.67
C ALA A 94 13.01 0.36 0.80
N GLU A 95 13.74 1.19 0.09
CA GLU A 95 13.61 2.65 0.10
C GLU A 95 13.50 3.17 -1.33
N ILE A 96 12.62 4.14 -1.54
CA ILE A 96 12.50 4.84 -2.81
C ILE A 96 12.98 6.29 -2.68
N TYR A 97 13.85 6.68 -3.61
CA TYR A 97 14.44 8.01 -3.69
C TYR A 97 14.06 8.68 -5.01
N ILE A 98 13.77 9.97 -4.96
CA ILE A 98 13.54 10.81 -6.14
C ILE A 98 14.45 12.02 -6.02
N GLY A 99 15.39 12.19 -6.97
CA GLY A 99 16.35 13.28 -6.92
C GLY A 99 17.23 13.29 -5.66
N GLY A 100 17.50 12.13 -5.09
CA GLY A 100 18.28 11.98 -3.85
C GLY A 100 17.50 12.20 -2.57
N GLN A 101 16.23 12.64 -2.62
CA GLN A 101 15.33 12.73 -1.46
C GLN A 101 14.67 11.38 -1.20
N LEU A 102 14.72 10.91 0.03
CA LEU A 102 13.94 9.74 0.48
C LEU A 102 12.45 10.09 0.41
N VAL A 103 11.69 9.27 -0.31
CA VAL A 103 10.23 9.45 -0.44
C VAL A 103 9.49 8.48 0.46
N ASP A 104 9.89 7.21 0.52
CA ASP A 104 9.26 6.20 1.36
C ASP A 104 10.27 5.13 1.78
N HIS A 105 10.06 4.57 2.98
CA HIS A 105 10.84 3.49 3.56
C HIS A 105 9.89 2.40 4.04
N GLN A 106 10.05 1.20 3.53
CA GLN A 106 9.20 0.06 3.87
C GLN A 106 10.06 -1.15 4.25
N ASP A 107 9.87 -1.66 5.45
CA ASP A 107 10.46 -2.94 5.83
C ASP A 107 9.62 -4.12 5.31
N SER A 108 10.23 -5.29 5.25
CA SER A 108 9.57 -6.49 4.76
C SER A 108 8.47 -6.99 5.69
N GLU A 109 8.56 -6.68 7.00
CA GLU A 109 7.51 -6.99 7.97
C GLU A 109 6.21 -6.24 7.62
N PHE A 110 6.30 -4.94 7.32
CA PHE A 110 5.15 -4.16 6.87
C PHE A 110 4.59 -4.70 5.55
N SER A 111 5.46 -4.91 4.56
CA SER A 111 5.04 -5.29 3.21
C SER A 111 4.40 -6.67 3.14
N GLU A 112 4.94 -7.65 3.89
CA GLU A 112 4.48 -9.04 3.86
C GLU A 112 3.28 -9.30 4.79
N SER A 113 3.07 -8.46 5.79
CA SER A 113 2.06 -8.72 6.81
C SER A 113 0.92 -7.72 6.76
N ILE A 114 1.23 -6.42 6.74
CA ILE A 114 0.23 -5.36 6.87
C ILE A 114 -0.28 -4.90 5.50
N ALA A 115 0.64 -4.62 4.57
CA ALA A 115 0.28 -4.06 3.27
C ALA A 115 -0.56 -5.03 2.42
N ILE A 116 -0.31 -6.33 2.53
CA ILE A 116 -1.08 -7.37 1.84
C ILE A 116 -2.57 -7.28 2.18
N ASP A 117 -2.91 -7.07 3.44
CA ASP A 117 -4.30 -7.07 3.90
C ASP A 117 -4.92 -5.67 3.84
N LEU A 118 -4.16 -4.61 4.16
CA LEU A 118 -4.73 -3.28 4.36
C LEU A 118 -4.60 -2.33 3.16
N LEU A 119 -3.62 -2.54 2.28
CA LEU A 119 -3.37 -1.67 1.12
C LEU A 119 -3.73 -2.31 -0.22
N ALA A 120 -4.07 -3.59 -0.26
CA ALA A 120 -4.39 -4.26 -1.50
C ALA A 120 -5.60 -3.65 -2.20
N SER A 121 -5.41 -3.18 -3.43
CA SER A 121 -6.47 -2.59 -4.26
C SER A 121 -7.34 -3.63 -4.97
N THR A 122 -6.93 -4.89 -4.99
CA THR A 122 -7.66 -6.02 -5.60
C THR A 122 -7.44 -7.29 -4.77
N TYR A 123 -8.37 -8.25 -4.90
CA TYR A 123 -8.25 -9.55 -4.25
C TYR A 123 -6.96 -10.28 -4.62
N ALA A 124 -6.51 -10.18 -5.88
CA ALA A 124 -5.26 -10.78 -6.32
C ALA A 124 -4.02 -10.19 -5.63
N LYS A 125 -4.06 -8.93 -5.23
CA LYS A 125 -2.98 -8.27 -4.49
C LYS A 125 -3.01 -8.54 -3.00
N SER A 126 -4.16 -8.86 -2.43
CA SER A 126 -4.30 -9.29 -1.03
C SER A 126 -3.88 -10.74 -0.83
N TYR A 127 -3.62 -11.49 -1.91
CA TYR A 127 -3.37 -12.91 -1.84
C TYR A 127 -2.16 -13.36 -2.67
N PRO A 128 -0.96 -12.80 -2.49
CA PRO A 128 0.20 -13.16 -3.31
C PRO A 128 0.63 -14.62 -3.17
N ALA A 129 0.36 -15.25 -2.04
CA ALA A 129 0.74 -16.62 -1.76
C ALA A 129 -0.20 -17.68 -2.37
N SER A 130 -1.50 -17.39 -2.48
CA SER A 130 -2.48 -18.37 -2.95
C SER A 130 -2.50 -18.55 -4.46
N LEU A 131 -1.98 -17.59 -5.22
CA LEU A 131 -1.86 -17.70 -6.68
C LEU A 131 -0.97 -18.87 -7.13
N HIS A 132 -0.21 -19.46 -6.23
CA HIS A 132 0.77 -20.51 -6.56
C HIS A 132 0.60 -21.82 -5.77
N GLY A 133 -0.58 -22.06 -5.18
CA GLY A 133 -0.98 -23.40 -4.70
C GLY A 133 -0.27 -23.90 -3.43
N GLY A 134 0.29 -23.00 -2.62
CA GLY A 134 0.95 -23.36 -1.36
C GLY A 134 0.14 -22.97 -0.13
N LEU A 135 0.07 -23.86 0.84
CA LEU A 135 -0.32 -23.55 2.21
C LEU A 135 0.84 -22.77 2.87
N GLY A 136 0.79 -21.45 2.82
CA GLY A 136 1.81 -20.57 3.39
C GLY A 136 2.09 -19.34 2.53
N SER A 137 2.87 -18.42 3.03
CA SER A 137 3.26 -17.17 2.39
C SER A 137 4.31 -17.31 1.26
N SER A 138 4.46 -18.49 0.66
CA SER A 138 5.44 -18.75 -0.39
C SER A 138 5.07 -18.08 -1.70
N SER A 139 5.97 -17.30 -2.30
CA SER A 139 5.77 -16.71 -3.62
C SER A 139 7.04 -16.72 -4.47
N PHE A 140 6.86 -16.63 -5.81
CA PHE A 140 7.97 -16.56 -6.77
C PHE A 140 8.50 -15.13 -6.98
N PHE A 141 7.81 -14.14 -6.46
CA PHE A 141 8.21 -12.74 -6.59
C PHE A 141 7.75 -11.92 -5.38
N TYR A 142 8.48 -10.85 -5.11
CA TYR A 142 8.16 -9.85 -4.10
C TYR A 142 7.66 -8.59 -4.82
N PRO A 143 6.41 -8.21 -4.67
CA PRO A 143 5.90 -6.94 -5.18
C PRO A 143 6.29 -5.82 -4.23
N PHE A 144 6.97 -4.79 -4.72
CA PHE A 144 7.17 -3.59 -3.93
C PHE A 144 5.86 -2.85 -3.75
N ARG A 145 5.62 -2.31 -2.55
CA ARG A 145 4.36 -1.71 -2.14
C ARG A 145 4.42 -0.18 -2.06
N PHE A 146 5.24 0.45 -2.90
CA PHE A 146 5.28 1.91 -2.96
C PHE A 146 4.02 2.48 -3.62
N PHE A 147 3.72 3.75 -3.35
CA PHE A 147 2.51 4.42 -3.81
C PHE A 147 2.20 4.22 -5.31
N PHE A 148 3.23 4.19 -6.16
CA PHE A 148 3.07 4.00 -7.61
C PHE A 148 2.92 2.53 -8.04
N CYS A 149 3.13 1.58 -7.12
CA CYS A 149 3.02 0.15 -7.39
C CYS A 149 1.62 -0.43 -7.09
N GLU A 150 0.70 0.35 -6.51
CA GLU A 150 -0.62 -0.17 -6.12
C GLU A 150 -1.67 -0.07 -7.22
N THR A 151 -1.69 1.02 -7.98
CA THR A 151 -2.64 1.22 -9.08
C THR A 151 -1.96 1.87 -10.28
N TRP A 152 -2.47 1.63 -11.49
CA TRP A 152 -1.98 2.32 -12.68
C TRP A 152 -2.21 3.83 -12.65
N GLN A 153 -3.25 4.27 -11.93
CA GLN A 153 -3.58 5.70 -11.77
C GLN A 153 -2.55 6.46 -10.94
N SER A 154 -1.81 5.76 -10.07
CA SER A 154 -0.73 6.32 -9.26
C SER A 154 0.66 6.17 -9.89
N SER A 155 0.76 5.68 -11.14
CA SER A 155 2.04 5.51 -11.84
C SER A 155 2.86 6.79 -11.85
N LEU A 156 4.16 6.68 -11.60
CA LEU A 156 5.07 7.81 -11.49
C LEU A 156 5.43 8.34 -12.90
N PRO A 157 5.15 9.62 -13.22
CA PRO A 157 5.44 10.22 -14.53
C PRO A 157 6.93 10.54 -14.66
N ILE A 158 7.73 9.54 -15.04
CA ILE A 158 9.18 9.72 -15.21
C ILE A 158 9.55 10.62 -16.39
N VAL A 159 8.65 10.77 -17.36
CA VAL A 159 8.82 11.73 -18.45
C VAL A 159 8.85 13.17 -17.95
N ALA A 160 8.15 13.48 -16.86
CA ALA A 160 8.17 14.80 -16.21
C ALA A 160 9.39 15.01 -15.29
N LEU A 161 10.07 13.95 -14.89
CA LEU A 161 11.25 13.98 -14.00
C LEU A 161 12.55 14.09 -14.85
N GLN A 162 12.77 15.20 -15.53
CA GLN A 162 13.89 15.33 -16.47
C GLN A 162 15.25 15.37 -15.78
N TYR A 163 15.35 15.98 -14.60
CA TYR A 163 16.61 16.21 -13.88
C TYR A 163 16.78 15.33 -12.65
N HIS A 164 15.70 14.71 -12.17
CA HIS A 164 15.72 13.84 -11.01
C HIS A 164 15.57 12.37 -11.41
N ASP A 165 16.51 11.55 -10.99
CA ASP A 165 16.43 10.11 -11.16
C ASP A 165 15.60 9.48 -10.03
N VAL A 166 14.98 8.36 -10.35
CA VAL A 166 14.26 7.51 -9.41
C VAL A 166 15.14 6.32 -9.06
N GLU A 167 15.42 6.14 -7.79
CA GLU A 167 16.30 5.08 -7.29
C GLU A 167 15.59 4.25 -6.23
N LEU A 168 15.66 2.94 -6.38
CA LEU A 168 15.23 1.96 -5.39
C LEU A 168 16.48 1.41 -4.70
N LYS A 169 16.56 1.53 -3.38
CA LYS A 169 17.59 0.88 -2.56
C LYS A 169 16.97 -0.30 -1.83
N ILE A 170 17.62 -1.44 -1.91
CA ILE A 170 17.22 -2.68 -1.25
C ILE A 170 18.32 -3.05 -0.26
N LYS A 171 17.96 -3.15 1.00
CA LYS A 171 18.80 -3.74 2.04
C LYS A 171 18.49 -5.23 2.12
N TRP A 172 19.50 -6.05 1.89
CA TRP A 172 19.37 -7.49 1.98
C TRP A 172 19.42 -7.96 3.42
N ALA A 173 18.59 -8.93 3.78
CA ALA A 173 18.54 -9.50 5.11
C ALA A 173 19.86 -10.21 5.46
N ALA A 174 20.12 -10.34 6.77
CA ALA A 174 21.31 -11.03 7.26
C ALA A 174 21.36 -12.52 6.86
N ASN A 175 20.20 -13.14 6.64
CA ASN A 175 20.05 -14.54 6.23
C ASN A 175 20.07 -14.75 4.70
N PHE A 176 20.27 -13.67 3.91
CA PHE A 176 20.23 -13.72 2.47
C PHE A 176 21.28 -14.69 1.89
N ASN A 177 20.84 -15.62 1.05
CA ASN A 177 21.73 -16.56 0.37
C ASN A 177 22.31 -15.92 -0.91
N SER A 178 23.60 -15.64 -0.91
CA SER A 178 24.33 -15.00 -2.01
C SER A 178 24.40 -15.83 -3.31
N ASN A 179 23.95 -17.09 -3.29
CA ASN A 179 23.87 -17.91 -4.49
C ASN A 179 22.64 -17.59 -5.36
N TYR A 180 21.71 -16.79 -4.86
CA TYR A 180 20.55 -16.37 -5.64
C TYR A 180 20.92 -15.27 -6.62
N GLN A 181 20.43 -15.41 -7.86
CA GLN A 181 20.45 -14.36 -8.86
C GLN A 181 19.19 -13.52 -8.73
N CYS A 182 19.35 -12.26 -8.33
CA CYS A 182 18.26 -11.32 -8.16
C CYS A 182 17.90 -10.68 -9.50
N GLN A 183 16.61 -10.60 -9.81
CA GLN A 183 16.08 -9.90 -10.97
C GLN A 183 15.01 -8.92 -10.51
N VAL A 184 15.27 -7.63 -10.69
CA VAL A 184 14.28 -6.56 -10.45
C VAL A 184 13.69 -6.18 -11.80
N ASN A 185 12.37 -6.23 -11.90
CA ASN A 185 11.64 -5.85 -13.10
C ASN A 185 10.74 -4.66 -12.80
N ALA A 186 10.64 -3.75 -13.76
CA ALA A 186 9.77 -2.61 -13.70
C ALA A 186 8.82 -2.59 -14.90
N SER A 187 7.58 -2.24 -14.66
CA SER A 187 6.56 -2.08 -15.70
C SER A 187 6.50 -0.62 -16.12
N TYR A 188 6.56 -0.37 -17.42
CA TYR A 188 6.50 0.94 -18.02
C TYR A 188 5.28 1.09 -18.89
N VAL A 189 4.79 2.33 -18.96
CA VAL A 189 3.72 2.73 -19.89
C VAL A 189 4.28 3.76 -20.85
N CYS A 190 4.03 3.56 -22.15
CA CYS A 190 4.24 4.57 -23.18
C CYS A 190 2.89 5.20 -23.52
N LEU A 191 2.83 6.51 -23.47
CA LEU A 191 1.64 7.31 -23.75
C LEU A 191 1.60 7.74 -25.22
N ASP A 192 0.41 8.06 -25.70
CA ASP A 192 0.23 8.73 -26.98
C ASP A 192 0.86 10.15 -26.96
N GLU A 193 1.29 10.65 -28.11
CA GLU A 193 2.04 11.91 -28.24
C GLU A 193 1.38 13.08 -27.50
N HIS A 194 0.09 13.29 -27.72
CA HIS A 194 -0.65 14.39 -27.07
C HIS A 194 -0.73 14.26 -25.55
N GLU A 195 -0.90 13.05 -25.05
CA GLU A 195 -0.95 12.80 -23.61
C GLU A 195 0.43 12.92 -23.00
N ARG A 196 1.46 12.39 -23.65
CA ARG A 196 2.84 12.50 -23.26
C ARG A 196 3.30 13.95 -23.12
N ASP A 197 3.02 14.80 -24.11
CA ASP A 197 3.34 16.22 -24.07
C ASP A 197 2.65 16.91 -22.90
N ARG A 198 1.37 16.63 -22.69
CA ARG A 198 0.62 17.17 -21.55
C ARG A 198 1.25 16.75 -20.22
N VAL A 199 1.60 15.47 -20.06
CA VAL A 199 2.19 14.94 -18.83
C VAL A 199 3.60 15.51 -18.63
N SER A 200 4.41 15.66 -19.67
CA SER A 200 5.78 16.15 -19.55
C SER A 200 5.88 17.64 -19.20
N LEU A 201 4.92 18.46 -19.63
CA LEU A 201 4.93 19.91 -19.47
C LEU A 201 4.13 20.41 -18.27
N SER A 202 3.20 19.63 -17.75
CA SER A 202 2.35 20.05 -16.63
C SER A 202 3.04 19.90 -15.27
N GLU A 203 2.67 20.78 -14.33
CA GLU A 203 2.99 20.58 -12.91
C GLU A 203 2.11 19.46 -12.35
N HIS A 204 2.73 18.48 -11.69
CA HIS A 204 2.02 17.39 -11.03
C HIS A 204 2.05 17.59 -9.51
N LYS A 205 0.89 17.38 -8.89
CA LYS A 205 0.72 17.22 -7.45
C LYS A 205 0.03 15.88 -7.22
N MET A 206 0.82 14.88 -6.91
CA MET A 206 0.32 13.52 -6.72
C MET A 206 0.12 13.27 -5.22
N LEU A 207 -1.05 12.81 -4.85
CA LEU A 207 -1.26 12.27 -3.51
C LEU A 207 -0.52 10.94 -3.42
N ILE A 208 0.39 10.84 -2.45
CA ILE A 208 1.13 9.62 -2.14
C ILE A 208 0.82 9.17 -0.73
N TYR A 209 1.03 7.91 -0.45
CA TYR A 209 1.11 7.42 0.92
C TYR A 209 2.56 7.04 1.26
N GLN A 210 2.88 7.13 2.53
CA GLN A 210 4.18 6.80 3.10
C GLN A 210 3.97 5.95 4.34
N VAL A 211 4.99 5.20 4.72
CA VAL A 211 4.97 4.33 5.88
C VAL A 211 5.92 4.89 6.94
N GLN A 212 5.43 5.02 8.16
CA GLN A 212 6.23 5.37 9.32
C GLN A 212 6.24 4.21 10.31
N LYS A 213 7.35 3.98 10.97
CA LYS A 213 7.56 2.91 11.93
C LYS A 213 7.92 3.48 13.30
N ASN A 214 7.27 2.97 14.33
CA ASN A 214 7.61 3.23 15.71
C ASN A 214 8.06 1.92 16.36
N GLU A 215 9.33 1.88 16.82
CA GLU A 215 9.90 0.69 17.46
C GLU A 215 9.32 0.45 18.85
N PRO A 216 9.14 -0.81 19.29
CA PRO A 216 8.54 -1.12 20.56
C PRO A 216 9.47 -0.76 21.74
N LEU A 217 8.93 -0.07 22.74
CA LEU A 217 9.64 0.23 23.98
C LEU A 217 9.58 -0.89 25.01
N LYS A 218 8.83 -1.96 24.73
CA LYS A 218 8.57 -3.11 25.65
C LYS A 218 7.96 -2.68 26.99
N GLN A 219 7.05 -1.71 26.91
CA GLN A 219 6.30 -1.15 28.03
C GLN A 219 4.80 -1.26 27.78
N THR A 220 3.99 -1.09 28.82
CA THR A 220 2.52 -1.06 28.71
C THR A 220 1.98 0.25 28.16
N VAL A 221 2.77 1.31 28.17
CA VAL A 221 2.44 2.61 27.60
C VAL A 221 3.55 2.97 26.62
N GLN A 222 3.17 3.26 25.39
CA GLN A 222 4.10 3.66 24.35
C GLN A 222 3.63 4.95 23.69
N GLU A 223 4.52 5.91 23.61
CA GLU A 223 4.31 7.10 22.79
C GLU A 223 4.47 6.75 21.32
N LEU A 224 3.53 7.25 20.49
CA LEU A 224 3.52 7.10 19.05
C LEU A 224 3.95 8.42 18.41
N VAL A 225 5.16 8.44 17.91
CA VAL A 225 5.74 9.62 17.25
C VAL A 225 5.58 9.45 15.75
N PHE A 226 4.51 10.03 15.20
CA PHE A 226 4.22 10.05 13.78
C PHE A 226 3.99 11.48 13.30
N ASN A 227 4.12 11.69 12.00
CA ASN A 227 3.88 12.96 11.34
C ASN A 227 2.81 12.81 10.25
N HIS A 228 2.37 13.94 9.69
CA HIS A 228 1.42 14.02 8.58
C HIS A 228 0.02 13.46 8.88
N PRO A 229 -0.92 13.56 7.92
CA PRO A 229 -2.24 12.96 8.03
C PRO A 229 -2.19 11.44 7.96
N VAL A 230 -2.29 10.76 9.11
CA VAL A 230 -2.28 9.31 9.22
C VAL A 230 -3.65 8.73 8.90
N LYS A 231 -3.65 7.73 8.04
CA LYS A 231 -4.83 7.00 7.57
C LYS A 231 -5.26 5.91 8.56
N PHE A 232 -4.30 5.13 9.04
CA PHE A 232 -4.49 4.11 10.07
C PHE A 232 -3.15 3.79 10.75
N ILE A 233 -3.27 3.22 11.94
CA ILE A 233 -2.16 2.62 12.68
C ILE A 233 -2.35 1.11 12.66
N ALA A 234 -1.28 0.35 12.46
CA ALA A 234 -1.32 -1.10 12.42
C ALA A 234 -0.08 -1.75 13.05
N SER A 235 -0.24 -2.98 13.52
CA SER A 235 0.86 -3.84 13.97
C SER A 235 0.53 -5.29 13.63
N SER A 236 1.52 -6.10 13.28
CA SER A 236 1.32 -7.47 12.81
C SER A 236 1.79 -8.53 13.83
N ASN A 237 1.26 -9.73 13.71
CA ASN A 237 1.59 -10.89 14.53
C ASN A 237 2.29 -12.01 13.76
N THR A 238 3.08 -11.68 12.75
CA THR A 238 3.58 -12.69 11.81
C THR A 238 4.76 -13.50 12.31
N VAL A 239 5.54 -12.98 13.27
CA VAL A 239 6.70 -13.68 13.84
C VAL A 239 6.70 -13.54 15.36
N GLY A 240 6.23 -14.56 16.05
CA GLY A 240 6.19 -14.59 17.51
C GLY A 240 4.91 -13.99 18.11
N THR A 241 4.90 -13.80 19.41
CA THR A 241 3.77 -13.22 20.14
C THR A 241 3.73 -11.71 19.95
N ASN A 242 2.64 -11.19 19.41
CA ASN A 242 2.35 -9.77 19.43
C ASN A 242 1.24 -9.49 20.45
N ASN A 243 1.58 -8.83 21.52
CA ASN A 243 0.64 -8.56 22.59
C ASN A 243 -0.46 -7.58 22.20
N LEU A 244 -0.26 -6.75 21.14
CA LEU A 244 -1.32 -5.92 20.57
C LEU A 244 -2.44 -6.75 19.91
N VAL A 245 -2.17 -8.00 19.52
CA VAL A 245 -3.13 -8.93 18.89
C VAL A 245 -3.60 -10.02 19.88
N SER A 246 -3.22 -9.91 21.14
CA SER A 246 -3.58 -10.87 22.18
C SER A 246 -5.06 -10.78 22.54
N ARG A 247 -5.67 -11.95 22.80
CA ARG A 247 -7.06 -12.04 23.27
C ARG A 247 -7.25 -11.63 24.74
N THR A 248 -6.17 -11.48 25.48
CA THR A 248 -6.14 -11.08 26.90
C THR A 248 -5.78 -9.62 27.09
N ASN A 249 -5.06 -9.05 26.14
CA ASN A 249 -4.60 -7.67 26.23
C ASN A 249 -5.76 -6.68 26.01
N LYS A 250 -5.84 -5.69 26.89
CA LYS A 250 -6.71 -4.52 26.69
C LYS A 250 -5.90 -3.37 26.16
N VAL A 251 -6.49 -2.63 25.24
CA VAL A 251 -5.84 -1.51 24.55
C VAL A 251 -6.76 -0.30 24.53
N LYS A 252 -6.17 0.89 24.67
CA LYS A 252 -6.82 2.17 24.37
C LYS A 252 -5.82 3.11 23.72
N LEU A 253 -6.33 4.05 22.94
CA LEU A 253 -5.57 5.14 22.35
C LEU A 253 -5.92 6.46 23.06
N GLN A 254 -4.90 7.22 23.40
CA GLN A 254 -5.04 8.54 24.01
C GLN A 254 -4.35 9.58 23.10
N VAL A 255 -5.05 10.67 22.82
CA VAL A 255 -4.55 11.78 22.02
C VAL A 255 -4.66 13.07 22.83
N ASN A 256 -3.56 13.80 22.95
CA ASN A 256 -3.47 15.03 23.74
C ASN A 256 -4.00 14.86 25.19
N GLY A 257 -3.74 13.70 25.80
CA GLY A 257 -4.20 13.40 27.14
C GLY A 257 -5.66 12.98 27.28
N VAL A 258 -6.41 12.92 26.16
CA VAL A 258 -7.82 12.51 26.13
C VAL A 258 -7.94 11.10 25.54
N ASP A 259 -8.63 10.21 26.25
CA ASP A 259 -8.92 8.87 25.75
C ASP A 259 -9.91 8.96 24.57
N ILE A 260 -9.54 8.42 23.41
CA ILE A 260 -10.46 8.34 22.26
C ILE A 260 -11.44 7.19 22.47
N ASP A 261 -10.95 6.09 23.01
CA ASP A 261 -11.69 4.86 23.27
C ASP A 261 -11.60 4.45 24.73
N GLU A 262 -12.58 3.66 25.17
CA GLU A 262 -12.51 2.93 26.43
C GLU A 262 -11.44 1.83 26.36
N PHE A 263 -10.97 1.36 27.52
CA PHE A 263 -10.01 0.28 27.63
C PHE A 263 -10.66 -1.06 27.29
N LYS A 264 -10.59 -1.48 26.02
CA LYS A 264 -11.23 -2.65 25.43
C LYS A 264 -10.25 -3.77 25.14
N LEU A 265 -10.74 -5.02 25.10
CA LEU A 265 -9.94 -6.15 24.60
C LEU A 265 -9.48 -5.89 23.17
N SER A 266 -8.21 -6.19 22.90
CA SER A 266 -7.64 -6.01 21.56
C SER A 266 -8.38 -6.86 20.52
N VAL A 267 -8.54 -8.14 20.79
CA VAL A 267 -9.37 -9.04 19.97
C VAL A 267 -10.78 -9.11 20.58
N PRO A 268 -11.85 -8.84 19.83
CA PRO A 268 -11.90 -8.53 18.40
C PRO A 268 -11.92 -7.02 18.06
N ASN A 269 -11.85 -6.11 19.05
CA ASN A 269 -12.17 -4.69 18.87
C ASN A 269 -11.19 -3.93 17.97
N TYR A 270 -9.91 -4.31 17.98
CA TYR A 270 -8.85 -3.70 17.16
C TYR A 270 -8.25 -4.65 16.14
N THR A 271 -8.91 -5.78 15.87
CA THR A 271 -8.48 -6.78 14.89
C THR A 271 -9.60 -7.10 13.91
N ALA A 272 -10.48 -8.05 14.25
CA ALA A 272 -11.53 -8.54 13.36
C ALA A 272 -12.59 -7.48 13.01
N ILE A 273 -13.02 -6.67 13.99
CA ILE A 273 -14.07 -5.66 13.77
C ILE A 273 -13.61 -4.55 12.82
N PRO A 274 -12.44 -3.89 13.03
CA PRO A 274 -11.97 -2.90 12.08
C PRO A 274 -11.64 -3.50 10.71
N SER A 275 -11.08 -4.69 10.64
CA SER A 275 -10.85 -5.39 9.38
C SER A 275 -12.15 -5.60 8.61
N TYR A 276 -13.21 -6.02 9.27
CA TYR A 276 -14.53 -6.23 8.65
C TYR A 276 -15.16 -4.94 8.12
N HIS A 277 -15.05 -3.82 8.87
CA HIS A 277 -15.74 -2.58 8.51
C HIS A 277 -14.92 -1.65 7.61
N HIS A 278 -13.60 -1.69 7.68
CA HIS A 278 -12.72 -0.72 7.04
C HIS A 278 -11.84 -1.28 5.93
N THR A 279 -11.86 -2.60 5.68
CA THR A 279 -11.05 -3.25 4.65
C THR A 279 -11.95 -3.98 3.65
N GLU A 280 -11.81 -3.68 2.36
CA GLU A 280 -12.63 -4.33 1.31
C GLU A 280 -12.15 -5.74 0.99
N PHE A 281 -10.85 -6.00 1.15
CA PHE A 281 -10.22 -7.28 0.84
C PHE A 281 -9.36 -7.71 2.03
N SER A 282 -9.73 -8.79 2.68
CA SER A 282 -8.95 -9.40 3.75
C SER A 282 -8.60 -10.83 3.35
N SER A 283 -7.36 -11.23 3.61
CA SER A 283 -6.89 -12.61 3.38
C SER A 283 -7.54 -13.64 4.30
N GLY A 284 -8.41 -13.22 5.20
CA GLY A 284 -9.02 -14.07 6.22
C GLY A 284 -8.21 -14.18 7.52
N ASN A 285 -7.04 -13.58 7.59
CA ASN A 285 -6.19 -13.53 8.80
C ASN A 285 -6.50 -12.31 9.69
N SER A 286 -7.76 -11.95 9.80
CA SER A 286 -8.21 -10.76 10.55
C SER A 286 -7.84 -10.76 12.03
N GLU A 287 -7.42 -11.89 12.59
CA GLU A 287 -6.95 -11.98 13.99
C GLU A 287 -5.43 -11.69 14.12
N ASN A 288 -4.68 -11.56 13.02
CA ASN A 288 -3.22 -11.41 13.06
C ASN A 288 -2.75 -9.95 12.95
N ILE A 289 -3.64 -9.01 12.71
CA ILE A 289 -3.29 -7.60 12.51
C ILE A 289 -4.09 -6.75 13.48
N PHE A 290 -3.37 -5.96 14.27
CA PHE A 290 -3.93 -4.84 15.03
C PHE A 290 -4.14 -3.66 14.09
N ILE A 291 -5.35 -3.07 14.08
CA ILE A 291 -5.70 -1.93 13.24
C ILE A 291 -6.42 -0.89 14.07
N TYR A 292 -5.96 0.35 14.00
CA TYR A 292 -6.69 1.52 14.47
C TYR A 292 -6.95 2.46 13.29
N PRO A 293 -8.14 2.41 12.68
CA PRO A 293 -8.44 3.19 11.48
C PRO A 293 -8.92 4.60 11.84
N PHE A 294 -8.39 5.61 11.13
CA PHE A 294 -8.92 6.98 11.10
C PHE A 294 -9.69 7.25 9.79
N CYS A 295 -9.75 6.26 8.91
CA CYS A 295 -10.40 6.32 7.61
C CYS A 295 -11.60 5.35 7.54
N LEU A 296 -12.49 5.57 6.58
CA LEU A 296 -13.59 4.65 6.31
C LEU A 296 -13.16 3.43 5.51
N SER A 297 -12.09 3.56 4.70
CA SER A 297 -11.53 2.45 3.92
C SER A 297 -10.01 2.54 3.87
N THR A 298 -9.34 1.41 4.17
CA THR A 298 -7.89 1.33 4.23
C THR A 298 -7.24 1.22 2.86
N ASN A 299 -7.92 0.68 1.85
CA ASN A 299 -7.35 0.31 0.56
C ASN A 299 -7.77 1.20 -0.61
N LYS A 300 -8.75 2.10 -0.43
CA LYS A 300 -9.16 3.02 -1.50
C LYS A 300 -8.07 4.05 -1.79
N TYR A 301 -7.87 4.31 -3.09
CA TYR A 301 -7.00 5.40 -3.54
C TYR A 301 -7.55 6.77 -3.15
N GLN A 302 -8.87 6.95 -3.22
CA GLN A 302 -9.55 8.15 -2.74
C GLN A 302 -9.43 8.25 -1.21
N PRO A 303 -8.90 9.35 -0.64
CA PRO A 303 -8.87 9.56 0.80
C PRO A 303 -10.27 9.51 1.42
N THR A 304 -10.40 8.78 2.52
CA THR A 304 -11.68 8.58 3.21
C THR A 304 -11.64 8.99 4.69
N GLY A 305 -10.62 9.71 5.10
CA GLY A 305 -10.43 10.21 6.46
C GLY A 305 -9.00 10.02 6.93
N THR A 306 -8.56 10.89 7.85
CA THR A 306 -7.24 10.86 8.48
C THR A 306 -7.26 11.58 9.83
N LEU A 307 -6.29 11.26 10.70
CA LEU A 307 -5.89 12.09 11.82
C LEU A 307 -4.53 12.73 11.50
N ASN A 308 -4.45 14.04 11.57
CA ASN A 308 -3.19 14.76 11.30
C ASN A 308 -2.29 14.77 12.54
N PHE A 309 -1.30 13.89 12.54
CA PHE A 309 -0.34 13.75 13.64
C PHE A 309 0.60 14.94 13.78
N SER A 310 0.85 15.72 12.73
CA SER A 310 1.61 16.98 12.85
C SER A 310 0.87 18.07 13.65
N ARG A 311 -0.40 17.86 14.03
CA ARG A 311 -1.22 18.74 14.88
C ARG A 311 -1.55 18.12 16.23
N VAL A 312 -1.04 16.95 16.52
CA VAL A 312 -1.20 16.22 17.77
C VAL A 312 0.05 16.44 18.62
N ASP A 313 -0.12 16.99 19.82
CA ASP A 313 1.02 17.23 20.72
C ASP A 313 1.56 15.93 21.33
N SER A 314 0.67 14.98 21.63
CA SER A 314 1.03 13.66 22.14
C SER A 314 0.01 12.60 21.73
N CYS A 315 0.49 11.46 21.34
CA CYS A 315 -0.34 10.28 21.11
C CYS A 315 0.29 9.09 21.81
N THR A 316 -0.47 8.41 22.65
CA THR A 316 -0.01 7.26 23.40
C THR A 316 -0.96 6.08 23.26
N ILE A 317 -0.40 4.90 23.09
CA ILE A 317 -1.14 3.64 23.16
C ILE A 317 -0.91 3.02 24.54
N HIS A 318 -1.99 2.68 25.22
CA HIS A 318 -1.97 2.06 26.53
C HIS A 318 -2.45 0.62 26.42
N CYS A 319 -1.69 -0.30 27.01
CA CYS A 319 -1.97 -1.73 26.99
C CYS A 319 -1.96 -2.31 28.40
N SER A 320 -2.64 -3.42 28.62
CA SER A 320 -2.51 -4.20 29.86
C SER A 320 -1.28 -5.10 29.87
N GLU A 321 -0.72 -5.39 28.70
CA GLU A 321 0.51 -6.18 28.51
C GLU A 321 1.55 -5.33 27.77
N ASN A 322 2.84 -5.70 27.89
CA ASN A 322 3.92 -4.95 27.22
C ASN A 322 3.80 -5.03 25.70
N ILE A 323 4.03 -3.91 25.02
CA ILE A 323 4.09 -3.85 23.56
C ILE A 323 5.47 -4.36 23.11
N ASP A 324 5.52 -5.42 22.32
CA ASP A 324 6.74 -6.13 21.92
C ASP A 324 6.99 -6.08 20.41
N LYS A 325 6.06 -5.52 19.64
CA LYS A 325 6.15 -5.40 18.17
C LYS A 325 6.07 -3.94 17.72
N PRO A 326 6.70 -3.62 16.58
CA PRO A 326 6.62 -2.29 16.01
C PRO A 326 5.20 -1.90 15.63
N VAL A 327 4.93 -0.62 15.73
CA VAL A 327 3.67 -0.01 15.34
C VAL A 327 3.93 0.83 14.11
N TYR A 328 3.17 0.59 13.05
CA TYR A 328 3.27 1.28 11.78
C TYR A 328 2.12 2.26 11.62
N ALA A 329 2.40 3.39 11.00
CA ALA A 329 1.39 4.33 10.52
C ALA A 329 1.51 4.50 9.02
N VAL A 330 0.38 4.52 8.34
CA VAL A 330 0.31 4.89 6.92
C VAL A 330 -0.28 6.28 6.82
N ASN A 331 0.49 7.22 6.30
CA ASN A 331 0.10 8.62 6.16
C ASN A 331 0.02 9.03 4.68
N TYR A 332 -0.69 10.11 4.43
CA TYR A 332 -0.69 10.79 3.14
C TYR A 332 0.35 11.91 3.12
N ASN A 333 0.94 12.11 1.94
CA ASN A 333 1.78 13.25 1.61
C ASN A 333 1.56 13.63 0.15
N ILE A 334 2.20 14.68 -0.33
CA ILE A 334 2.11 15.15 -1.71
C ILE A 334 3.47 15.12 -2.36
N LEU A 335 3.58 14.38 -3.45
CA LEU A 335 4.72 14.45 -4.36
C LEU A 335 4.45 15.54 -5.39
N LYS A 336 5.32 16.55 -5.40
CA LYS A 336 5.27 17.65 -6.37
C LYS A 336 6.34 17.42 -7.42
N ILE A 337 5.93 17.47 -8.71
CA ILE A 337 6.84 17.45 -9.84
C ILE A 337 6.63 18.73 -10.64
N LYS A 338 7.68 19.51 -10.78
CA LYS A 338 7.66 20.78 -11.48
C LYS A 338 9.05 21.07 -12.11
N ASP A 339 9.05 21.60 -13.33
CA ASP A 339 10.26 22.02 -14.03
C ASP A 339 11.33 20.91 -14.11
N GLY A 340 10.90 19.67 -14.32
CA GLY A 340 11.77 18.50 -14.42
C GLY A 340 12.29 17.95 -13.09
N MET A 341 11.93 18.55 -11.96
CA MET A 341 12.32 18.14 -10.62
C MET A 341 11.13 17.61 -9.83
N GLY A 342 11.35 16.57 -9.03
CA GLY A 342 10.35 16.00 -8.13
C GLY A 342 10.84 16.00 -6.69
N GLY A 343 9.92 16.17 -5.75
CA GLY A 343 10.20 16.08 -4.32
C GLY A 343 8.91 16.05 -3.49
N VAL A 344 9.03 15.60 -2.27
CA VAL A 344 7.93 15.59 -1.30
C VAL A 344 7.66 17.02 -0.84
N LEU A 345 6.39 17.43 -0.86
CA LEU A 345 6.01 18.81 -0.55
C LEU A 345 6.15 19.13 0.94
N TYR A 346 5.84 18.14 1.79
CA TYR A 346 5.96 18.25 3.23
C TYR A 346 7.05 17.28 3.68
N SER A 347 8.20 17.81 4.09
CA SER A 347 9.27 17.05 4.73
C SER A 347 9.09 17.12 6.24
N ASP A 348 9.56 16.10 6.95
CA ASP A 348 9.66 16.06 8.41
C ASP A 348 10.67 17.08 8.94
#